data_233a581b617df233fe8289b82ff42ee0
#
_entry.id   233a581b617df233fe8289b82ff42ee0
#
_cell.length_a   1.000
_cell.length_b   1.000
_cell.length_c   1.000
_cell.angle_alpha   90.00
_cell.angle_beta   90.00
_cell.angle_gamma   90.00
#
_symmetry.space_group_name_H-M   'P 1'
#
loop_
_entity.id
_entity.type
_entity.pdbx_description
1 polymer ?
#
loop_
_entity_poly.entity_id
_entity_poly.type
_entity_poly.pdbx_seq_one_letter_code
_entity_poly.pdbx_strand_id
1 'polypeptide(L)'
;MRTTAERDLLIAAVCLAVGIAAAGYFVGQTLYNSRTGVNTAEVKGLAERRVMADRAIWRIQYTVTGNDSDAVADLYAQSEQQKAEIIAVLEASDLTRNEIRSGVVDHHRIEYRDNAQRLVDARRVLSGVIEVDTTRVHNVA
;
A
#
# COMPACT_ATOMS: atom_id res chain seq x y z
N MET A 1 -11.99 -8.19 85.19
CA MET A 1 -11.03 -7.14 84.69
C MET A 1 -10.26 -7.72 83.50
N ARG A 2 -10.48 -7.27 82.28
CA ARG A 2 -9.65 -7.64 81.16
C ARG A 2 -8.22 -7.08 81.40
N THR A 3 -7.23 -7.92 81.23
CA THR A 3 -5.85 -7.50 81.40
C THR A 3 -5.50 -6.44 80.34
N THR A 4 -4.57 -5.51 80.66
CA THR A 4 -4.12 -4.46 79.70
C THR A 4 -3.67 -5.08 78.37
N ALA A 5 -3.04 -6.25 78.43
CA ALA A 5 -2.57 -7.01 77.24
C ALA A 5 -3.74 -7.46 76.31
N GLU A 6 -4.89 -7.87 76.87
CA GLU A 6 -6.05 -8.28 76.07
C GLU A 6 -6.68 -7.04 75.33
N ARG A 7 -6.64 -5.89 75.98
CA ARG A 7 -7.13 -4.64 75.41
C ARG A 7 -6.25 -4.16 74.24
N ASP A 8 -4.94 -4.27 74.44
CA ASP A 8 -3.96 -3.86 73.41
C ASP A 8 -4.02 -4.79 72.20
N LEU A 9 -4.23 -6.09 72.44
CA LEU A 9 -4.41 -7.11 71.39
C LEU A 9 -5.72 -6.81 70.59
N LEU A 10 -6.78 -6.45 71.26
CA LEU A 10 -8.05 -6.09 70.58
C LEU A 10 -7.90 -4.83 69.73
N ILE A 11 -7.19 -3.84 70.23
CA ILE A 11 -6.94 -2.61 69.44
C ILE A 11 -6.10 -2.93 68.25
N ALA A 12 -5.05 -3.71 68.38
CA ALA A 12 -4.20 -4.13 67.25
C ALA A 12 -5.02 -4.93 66.21
N ALA A 13 -5.87 -5.86 66.62
CA ALA A 13 -6.75 -6.62 65.74
C ALA A 13 -7.74 -5.74 64.96
N VAL A 14 -8.34 -4.76 65.62
CA VAL A 14 -9.23 -3.77 64.97
C VAL A 14 -8.50 -2.91 63.96
N CYS A 15 -7.32 -2.40 64.34
CA CYS A 15 -6.51 -1.61 63.40
C CYS A 15 -6.10 -2.44 62.16
N LEU A 16 -5.71 -3.71 62.34
CA LEU A 16 -5.38 -4.60 61.24
C LEU A 16 -6.59 -4.87 60.34
N ALA A 17 -7.76 -5.15 60.93
CA ALA A 17 -8.99 -5.37 60.17
C ALA A 17 -9.40 -4.16 59.35
N VAL A 18 -9.31 -2.95 59.92
CA VAL A 18 -9.60 -1.69 59.20
C VAL A 18 -8.59 -1.46 58.07
N GLY A 19 -7.30 -1.77 58.32
CA GLY A 19 -6.24 -1.65 57.28
C GLY A 19 -6.50 -2.55 56.10
N ILE A 20 -6.85 -3.82 56.34
CA ILE A 20 -7.19 -4.79 55.28
C ILE A 20 -8.44 -4.36 54.49
N ALA A 21 -9.48 -3.90 55.20
CA ALA A 21 -10.71 -3.41 54.57
C ALA A 21 -10.48 -2.21 53.68
N ALA A 22 -9.68 -1.24 54.14
CA ALA A 22 -9.29 -0.07 53.36
C ALA A 22 -8.43 -0.46 52.12
N ALA A 23 -7.49 -1.34 52.28
CA ALA A 23 -6.65 -1.83 51.16
C ALA A 23 -7.52 -2.54 50.10
N GLY A 24 -8.43 -3.41 50.53
CA GLY A 24 -9.38 -4.10 49.63
C GLY A 24 -10.28 -3.13 48.87
N TYR A 25 -10.75 -2.08 49.54
CA TYR A 25 -11.57 -1.03 48.91
C TYR A 25 -10.78 -0.29 47.81
N PHE A 26 -9.58 0.17 48.09
CA PHE A 26 -8.76 0.88 47.12
C PHE A 26 -8.36 0.01 45.91
N VAL A 27 -8.01 -1.25 46.15
CA VAL A 27 -7.74 -2.21 45.06
C VAL A 27 -8.97 -2.42 44.18
N GLY A 28 -10.11 -2.65 44.81
CA GLY A 28 -11.39 -2.82 44.12
C GLY A 28 -11.74 -1.62 43.25
N GLN A 29 -11.58 -0.43 43.80
CA GLN A 29 -11.86 0.82 43.07
C GLN A 29 -10.89 1.06 41.90
N THR A 30 -9.61 0.74 42.08
CA THR A 30 -8.62 0.84 41.01
C THR A 30 -8.95 -0.12 39.85
N LEU A 31 -9.32 -1.36 40.15
CA LEU A 31 -9.71 -2.36 39.16
C LEU A 31 -11.02 -1.97 38.45
N TYR A 32 -11.97 -1.39 39.16
CA TYR A 32 -13.21 -0.89 38.57
C TYR A 32 -12.92 0.25 37.58
N ASN A 33 -12.14 1.23 38.00
CA ASN A 33 -11.78 2.38 37.15
C ASN A 33 -10.94 1.97 35.94
N SER A 34 -10.06 0.99 36.07
CA SER A 34 -9.25 0.50 34.94
C SER A 34 -10.08 -0.24 33.89
N ARG A 35 -11.16 -0.92 34.30
CA ARG A 35 -12.08 -1.59 33.37
C ARG A 35 -13.07 -0.65 32.70
N THR A 36 -13.52 0.38 33.39
CA THR A 36 -14.47 1.36 32.83
C THR A 36 -13.81 2.46 32.02
N GLY A 37 -12.55 2.77 32.30
CA GLY A 37 -11.77 3.80 31.56
C GLY A 37 -11.31 3.37 30.17
N VAL A 38 -11.41 2.08 29.80
CA VAL A 38 -10.90 1.55 28.50
C VAL A 38 -12.05 1.17 27.53
N ASN A 39 -13.30 1.46 27.88
CA ASN A 39 -14.43 1.25 26.96
C ASN A 39 -14.52 2.37 25.91
N THR A 40 -13.45 2.53 25.12
CA THR A 40 -13.51 3.29 23.89
C THR A 40 -14.05 2.38 22.79
N ALA A 41 -15.27 2.58 22.36
CA ALA A 41 -15.79 2.00 21.14
C ALA A 41 -15.25 2.81 19.96
N GLU A 42 -14.23 2.28 19.26
CA GLU A 42 -13.79 2.83 17.99
C GLU A 42 -14.81 2.43 16.92
N VAL A 43 -15.68 3.36 16.53
CA VAL A 43 -16.63 3.14 15.44
C VAL A 43 -16.01 3.65 14.17
N LYS A 44 -15.61 2.74 13.26
CA LYS A 44 -15.20 3.06 11.90
C LYS A 44 -16.48 3.16 11.05
N GLY A 45 -16.88 4.38 10.75
CA GLY A 45 -17.94 4.63 9.78
C GLY A 45 -17.36 4.58 8.36
N LEU A 46 -17.90 3.72 7.49
CA LEU A 46 -17.64 3.75 6.06
C LEU A 46 -18.71 4.65 5.42
N ALA A 47 -18.28 5.73 4.76
CA ALA A 47 -19.15 6.55 3.93
C ALA A 47 -18.81 6.31 2.47
N GLU A 48 -19.72 5.74 1.71
CA GLU A 48 -19.58 5.53 0.27
C GLU A 48 -20.42 6.58 -0.48
N ARG A 49 -19.76 7.25 -1.42
CA ARG A 49 -20.42 8.16 -2.34
C ARG A 49 -20.08 7.74 -3.76
N ARG A 50 -21.08 7.56 -4.59
CA ARG A 50 -20.86 7.40 -6.03
C ARG A 50 -20.41 8.74 -6.62
N VAL A 51 -19.21 8.74 -7.21
CA VAL A 51 -18.65 9.88 -7.91
C VAL A 51 -18.46 9.45 -9.35
N MET A 52 -18.89 10.27 -10.29
CA MET A 52 -18.58 10.06 -11.71
C MET A 52 -17.12 10.45 -11.93
N ALA A 53 -16.38 9.62 -12.66
CA ALA A 53 -15.02 9.96 -13.04
C ALA A 53 -15.06 11.12 -14.03
N ASP A 54 -14.28 12.14 -13.77
CA ASP A 54 -14.13 13.34 -14.61
C ASP A 54 -12.82 13.34 -15.40
N ARG A 55 -11.94 12.37 -15.10
CA ARG A 55 -10.64 12.22 -15.75
C ARG A 55 -10.26 10.74 -15.80
N ALA A 56 -9.64 10.32 -16.88
CA ALA A 56 -9.06 9.01 -17.03
C ALA A 56 -7.60 9.13 -17.41
N ILE A 57 -6.76 8.35 -16.71
CA ILE A 57 -5.34 8.19 -17.05
C ILE A 57 -5.14 6.73 -17.41
N TRP A 58 -4.72 6.50 -18.64
CA TRP A 58 -4.46 5.17 -19.15
C TRP A 58 -3.00 5.05 -19.57
N ARG A 59 -2.31 4.02 -19.09
CA ARG A 59 -0.91 3.75 -19.38
C ARG A 59 -0.78 2.52 -20.25
N ILE A 60 -0.27 2.70 -21.45
CA ILE A 60 -0.01 1.64 -22.42
C ILE A 60 1.49 1.36 -22.44
N GLN A 61 1.87 0.13 -22.15
CA GLN A 61 3.25 -0.31 -22.23
C GLN A 61 3.44 -1.18 -23.46
N TYR A 62 4.48 -0.95 -24.21
CA TYR A 62 4.88 -1.76 -25.35
C TYR A 62 6.34 -2.20 -25.20
N THR A 63 6.69 -3.32 -25.82
CA THR A 63 8.02 -3.92 -25.68
C THR A 63 8.47 -4.46 -27.01
N VAL A 64 9.71 -4.11 -27.41
CA VAL A 64 10.41 -4.70 -28.54
C VAL A 64 11.54 -5.56 -28.02
N THR A 65 11.63 -6.80 -28.49
CA THR A 65 12.66 -7.75 -28.08
C THR A 65 13.47 -8.17 -29.30
N GLY A 66 14.77 -8.11 -29.18
CA GLY A 66 15.70 -8.62 -30.19
C GLY A 66 16.78 -9.50 -29.60
N ASN A 67 17.52 -10.18 -30.47
CA ASN A 67 18.67 -10.98 -30.05
C ASN A 67 19.84 -10.08 -29.65
N ASP A 68 20.80 -10.62 -28.92
CA ASP A 68 21.98 -9.86 -28.49
C ASP A 68 22.86 -9.42 -29.67
N SER A 69 22.78 -10.14 -30.81
CA SER A 69 23.49 -9.81 -32.06
C SER A 69 22.84 -8.70 -32.88
N ASP A 70 21.55 -8.37 -32.58
CA ASP A 70 20.83 -7.38 -33.38
C ASP A 70 21.38 -5.98 -33.12
N ALA A 71 21.38 -5.17 -34.18
CA ALA A 71 21.83 -3.77 -34.04
C ALA A 71 20.83 -3.02 -33.14
N VAL A 72 21.33 -2.35 -32.14
CA VAL A 72 20.51 -1.56 -31.22
C VAL A 72 19.69 -0.50 -31.95
N ALA A 73 20.28 0.08 -33.02
CA ALA A 73 19.61 1.06 -33.86
C ALA A 73 18.31 0.50 -34.51
N ASP A 74 18.36 -0.76 -34.98
CA ASP A 74 17.20 -1.40 -35.61
C ASP A 74 16.07 -1.65 -34.60
N LEU A 75 16.43 -2.01 -33.36
CA LEU A 75 15.46 -2.18 -32.29
C LEU A 75 14.81 -0.84 -31.90
N TYR A 76 15.58 0.25 -31.86
CA TYR A 76 15.03 1.58 -31.66
C TYR A 76 14.11 2.00 -32.82
N ALA A 77 14.45 1.71 -34.07
CA ALA A 77 13.62 2.00 -35.22
C ALA A 77 12.28 1.24 -35.14
N GLN A 78 12.32 -0.04 -34.76
CA GLN A 78 11.11 -0.85 -34.54
C GLN A 78 10.27 -0.29 -33.38
N SER A 79 10.91 0.12 -32.29
CA SER A 79 10.22 0.75 -31.14
C SER A 79 9.51 2.04 -31.53
N GLU A 80 10.16 2.89 -32.34
CA GLU A 80 9.54 4.13 -32.85
C GLU A 80 8.38 3.84 -33.79
N GLN A 81 8.49 2.81 -34.64
CA GLN A 81 7.41 2.38 -35.51
C GLN A 81 6.20 1.90 -34.69
N GLN A 82 6.40 1.01 -33.73
CA GLN A 82 5.30 0.53 -32.85
C GLN A 82 4.65 1.69 -32.08
N LYS A 83 5.45 2.60 -31.56
CA LYS A 83 4.95 3.80 -30.91
C LYS A 83 4.06 4.63 -31.84
N ALA A 84 4.51 4.83 -33.09
CA ALA A 84 3.72 5.60 -34.07
C ALA A 84 2.41 4.91 -34.42
N GLU A 85 2.40 3.58 -34.55
CA GLU A 85 1.20 2.79 -34.81
C GLU A 85 0.21 2.89 -33.65
N ILE A 86 0.68 2.77 -32.41
CA ILE A 86 -0.19 2.92 -31.22
C ILE A 86 -0.79 4.33 -31.16
N ILE A 87 0.02 5.35 -31.40
CA ILE A 87 -0.47 6.73 -31.40
C ILE A 87 -1.51 6.95 -32.52
N ALA A 88 -1.31 6.41 -33.71
CA ALA A 88 -2.28 6.50 -34.80
C ALA A 88 -3.63 5.85 -34.45
N VAL A 89 -3.60 4.71 -33.76
CA VAL A 89 -4.83 4.04 -33.28
C VAL A 89 -5.55 4.90 -32.23
N LEU A 90 -4.79 5.50 -31.30
CA LEU A 90 -5.36 6.38 -30.28
C LEU A 90 -5.98 7.65 -30.89
N GLU A 91 -5.32 8.26 -31.89
CA GLU A 91 -5.84 9.42 -32.59
C GLU A 91 -7.10 9.06 -33.42
N ALA A 92 -7.15 7.85 -34.00
CA ALA A 92 -8.34 7.34 -34.69
C ALA A 92 -9.53 7.08 -33.74
N SER A 93 -9.27 6.98 -32.44
CA SER A 93 -10.28 6.83 -31.39
C SER A 93 -10.72 8.17 -30.77
N ASP A 94 -10.62 9.26 -31.53
CA ASP A 94 -10.97 10.63 -31.13
C ASP A 94 -10.14 11.22 -29.97
N LEU A 95 -9.00 10.62 -29.63
CA LEU A 95 -8.06 11.19 -28.67
C LEU A 95 -7.18 12.24 -29.35
N THR A 96 -7.04 13.40 -28.72
CA THR A 96 -6.21 14.47 -29.27
C THR A 96 -4.72 14.24 -28.91
N ARG A 97 -3.83 14.71 -29.75
CA ARG A 97 -2.39 14.60 -29.56
C ARG A 97 -1.92 15.16 -28.20
N ASN A 98 -2.57 16.17 -27.69
CA ASN A 98 -2.26 16.80 -26.40
C ASN A 98 -2.61 15.92 -25.20
N GLU A 99 -3.49 14.96 -25.38
CA GLU A 99 -3.87 13.98 -24.35
C GLU A 99 -2.93 12.77 -24.34
N ILE A 100 -2.10 12.61 -25.36
CA ILE A 100 -1.18 11.48 -25.54
C ILE A 100 0.24 11.94 -25.23
N ARG A 101 0.86 11.34 -24.23
CA ARG A 101 2.26 11.60 -23.84
C ARG A 101 3.07 10.34 -24.00
N SER A 102 4.15 10.41 -24.76
CA SER A 102 5.12 9.31 -24.83
C SER A 102 6.23 9.50 -23.80
N GLY A 103 6.48 8.46 -23.00
CA GLY A 103 7.59 8.40 -22.09
C GLY A 103 8.91 8.06 -22.77
N VAL A 104 9.96 7.97 -21.96
CA VAL A 104 11.29 7.54 -22.42
C VAL A 104 11.28 6.03 -22.65
N VAL A 105 11.97 5.59 -23.69
CA VAL A 105 12.18 4.17 -23.95
C VAL A 105 13.34 3.68 -23.08
N ASP A 106 13.06 2.69 -22.25
CA ASP A 106 14.09 2.01 -21.45
C ASP A 106 14.68 0.84 -22.23
N HIS A 107 15.99 0.66 -22.09
CA HIS A 107 16.73 -0.42 -22.74
C HIS A 107 17.45 -1.26 -21.69
N HIS A 108 17.17 -2.54 -21.66
CA HIS A 108 17.87 -3.49 -20.81
C HIS A 108 18.22 -4.78 -21.56
N ARG A 109 19.23 -5.48 -21.05
CA ARG A 109 19.69 -6.76 -21.56
C ARG A 109 19.30 -7.85 -20.55
N ILE A 110 18.63 -8.88 -21.04
CA ILE A 110 18.27 -10.05 -20.25
C ILE A 110 19.21 -11.18 -20.61
N GLU A 111 19.88 -11.74 -19.62
CA GLU A 111 20.77 -12.89 -19.77
C GLU A 111 20.11 -14.14 -19.20
N TYR A 112 20.07 -15.19 -19.98
CA TYR A 112 19.62 -16.51 -19.57
C TYR A 112 20.83 -17.39 -19.29
N ARG A 113 20.93 -17.91 -18.06
CA ARG A 113 22.06 -18.73 -17.62
C ARG A 113 21.58 -20.13 -17.24
N ASP A 114 22.41 -21.14 -17.48
CA ASP A 114 22.13 -22.51 -17.06
C ASP A 114 22.39 -22.72 -15.55
N ASN A 115 22.10 -23.93 -15.06
CA ASN A 115 22.34 -24.30 -13.65
C ASN A 115 23.83 -24.20 -13.25
N ALA A 116 24.73 -24.19 -14.22
CA ALA A 116 26.17 -24.01 -14.05
C ALA A 116 26.61 -22.54 -14.22
N GLN A 117 25.66 -21.60 -14.23
CA GLN A 117 25.88 -20.15 -14.38
C GLN A 117 26.53 -19.77 -15.74
N ARG A 118 26.46 -20.64 -16.74
CA ARG A 118 26.94 -20.32 -18.11
C ARG A 118 25.86 -19.62 -18.89
N LEU A 119 26.25 -18.58 -19.64
CA LEU A 119 25.37 -17.85 -20.53
C LEU A 119 24.86 -18.80 -21.64
N VAL A 120 23.54 -18.97 -21.73
CA VAL A 120 22.89 -19.80 -22.76
C VAL A 120 22.27 -18.92 -23.84
N ASP A 121 21.65 -17.83 -23.44
CA ASP A 121 21.01 -16.87 -24.34
C ASP A 121 21.07 -15.46 -23.74
N ALA A 122 21.06 -14.46 -24.59
CA ALA A 122 20.94 -13.07 -24.18
C ALA A 122 20.03 -12.32 -25.16
N ARG A 123 19.14 -11.51 -24.61
CA ARG A 123 18.18 -10.71 -25.37
C ARG A 123 18.22 -9.27 -24.97
N ARG A 124 18.03 -8.39 -25.94
CA ARG A 124 17.85 -6.97 -25.72
C ARG A 124 16.37 -6.65 -25.72
N VAL A 125 15.96 -5.88 -24.74
CA VAL A 125 14.55 -5.51 -24.56
C VAL A 125 14.47 -3.99 -24.47
N LEU A 126 13.65 -3.40 -25.33
CA LEU A 126 13.27 -2.00 -25.27
C LEU A 126 11.84 -1.93 -24.79
N SER A 127 11.60 -1.18 -23.73
CA SER A 127 10.27 -0.96 -23.17
C SER A 127 9.93 0.52 -23.24
N GLY A 128 8.79 0.83 -23.86
CA GLY A 128 8.26 2.18 -23.91
C GLY A 128 6.90 2.27 -23.23
N VAL A 129 6.56 3.48 -22.81
CA VAL A 129 5.27 3.78 -22.17
C VAL A 129 4.63 4.96 -22.89
N ILE A 130 3.34 4.80 -23.18
CA ILE A 130 2.49 5.88 -23.68
C ILE A 130 1.41 6.11 -22.62
N GLU A 131 1.26 7.34 -22.17
CA GLU A 131 0.26 7.74 -21.22
C GLU A 131 -0.80 8.58 -21.90
N VAL A 132 -2.04 8.19 -21.76
CA VAL A 132 -3.22 8.94 -22.22
C VAL A 132 -3.87 9.59 -21.01
N ASP A 133 -4.05 10.90 -21.05
CA ASP A 133 -4.63 11.69 -19.99
C ASP A 133 -5.79 12.51 -20.55
N THR A 134 -7.01 12.06 -20.34
CA THR A 134 -8.21 12.65 -20.95
C THR A 134 -9.31 12.94 -19.93
N THR A 135 -10.05 13.99 -20.18
CA THR A 135 -11.31 14.28 -19.47
C THR A 135 -12.54 13.65 -20.16
N ARG A 136 -12.36 13.08 -21.34
CA ARG A 136 -13.41 12.39 -22.11
C ARG A 136 -13.48 10.92 -21.72
N VAL A 137 -13.94 10.66 -20.51
CA VAL A 137 -13.95 9.32 -19.89
C VAL A 137 -14.70 8.28 -20.73
N HIS A 138 -15.70 8.70 -21.50
CA HIS A 138 -16.48 7.80 -22.37
C HIS A 138 -15.69 7.18 -23.53
N ASN A 139 -14.56 7.77 -23.92
CA ASN A 139 -13.73 7.26 -25.02
C ASN A 139 -12.69 6.21 -24.56
N VAL A 140 -12.62 5.94 -23.26
CA VAL A 140 -11.63 5.05 -22.67
C VAL A 140 -12.27 3.83 -21.98
N ALA A 141 -13.60 3.81 -21.85
CA ALA A 141 -14.37 2.75 -21.17
C ALA A 141 -14.77 1.63 -22.14
#